data_0632d8cc09089ddc3fcebb560d0822bc
#
_entry.id   0632d8cc09089ddc3fcebb560d0822bc
#
_cell.length_a   1.000
_cell.length_b   1.000
_cell.length_c   1.000
_cell.angle_alpha   90.00
_cell.angle_beta   90.00
_cell.angle_gamma   90.00
#
_symmetry.space_group_name_H-M   'P 1'
#
loop_
_entity.id
_entity.type
_entity.pdbx_description
1 polymer ?
#
loop_
_entity_poly.entity_id
_entity_poly.type
_entity_poly.pdbx_seq_one_letter_code
_entity_poly.pdbx_strand_id
1 'polypeptide(L)'
;MNIYHEARSEPIAGRVAVAEVTLNRVESKYYPNDICGVVYQKGKKSCAFSWTCDNISDTPHEKKEFDSAIRLARMVMLNAGNVRAVGKNVTHYHHKSVKPYWLTDVKEVKRVGSHIFYKRK
;
A
#
# COMPACT_ATOMS: atom_id res chain seq x y z
N MET A 1 -10.71 -1.34 0.74
CA MET A 1 -10.36 -2.57 -0.02
C MET A 1 -8.86 -2.83 -0.09
N ASN A 2 -8.05 -1.83 -0.44
CA ASN A 2 -6.61 -2.06 -0.59
C ASN A 2 -5.93 -2.54 0.71
N ILE A 3 -6.24 -1.90 1.83
CA ILE A 3 -5.70 -2.32 3.14
C ILE A 3 -6.10 -3.77 3.44
N TYR A 4 -7.34 -4.15 3.17
CA TYR A 4 -7.80 -5.51 3.39
C TYR A 4 -6.99 -6.51 2.56
N HIS A 5 -6.88 -6.30 1.25
CA HIS A 5 -6.20 -7.25 0.36
C HIS A 5 -4.69 -7.30 0.58
N GLU A 6 -4.07 -6.15 0.89
CA GLU A 6 -2.61 -6.05 0.98
C GLU A 6 -2.07 -6.38 2.38
N ALA A 7 -2.82 -6.09 3.43
CA ALA A 7 -2.23 -6.08 4.77
C ALA A 7 -3.17 -6.54 5.90
N ARG A 8 -4.23 -7.32 5.61
CA ARG A 8 -5.23 -7.69 6.64
C ARG A 8 -4.63 -8.45 7.82
N SER A 9 -3.56 -9.19 7.62
CA SER A 9 -2.89 -9.98 8.68
C SER A 9 -1.72 -9.24 9.32
N GLU A 10 -1.43 -8.01 8.90
CA GLU A 10 -0.33 -7.24 9.43
C GLU A 10 -0.73 -6.51 10.72
N PRO A 11 0.25 -6.14 11.59
CA PRO A 11 -0.03 -5.29 12.73
C PRO A 11 -0.56 -3.92 12.27
N ILE A 12 -1.17 -3.16 13.19
CA ILE A 12 -1.76 -1.85 12.86
C ILE A 12 -0.75 -0.95 12.16
N ALA A 13 0.49 -0.88 12.66
CA ALA A 13 1.54 -0.07 12.04
C ALA A 13 1.80 -0.46 10.58
N GLY A 14 1.77 -1.75 10.27
CA GLY A 14 1.93 -2.24 8.89
C GLY A 14 0.76 -1.85 8.00
N ARG A 15 -0.45 -1.92 8.53
CA ARG A 15 -1.66 -1.52 7.79
C ARG A 15 -1.67 -0.02 7.51
N VAL A 16 -1.26 0.79 8.48
CA VAL A 16 -1.12 2.24 8.30
C VAL A 16 -0.06 2.54 7.25
N ALA A 17 1.07 1.82 7.28
CA ALA A 17 2.15 2.01 6.32
C ALA A 17 1.69 1.74 4.87
N VAL A 18 0.92 0.68 4.65
CA VAL A 18 0.35 0.37 3.32
C VAL A 18 -0.58 1.48 2.85
N ALA A 19 -1.44 1.98 3.74
CA ALA A 19 -2.33 3.10 3.42
C ALA A 19 -1.53 4.37 3.10
N GLU A 20 -0.49 4.65 3.86
CA GLU A 20 0.38 5.81 3.65
C GLU A 20 1.06 5.78 2.29
N VAL A 21 1.52 4.61 1.84
CA VAL A 21 2.11 4.44 0.50
C VAL A 21 1.12 4.87 -0.58
N THR A 22 -0.15 4.45 -0.47
CA THR A 22 -1.18 4.85 -1.44
C THR A 22 -1.34 6.36 -1.47
N LEU A 23 -1.42 7.02 -0.31
CA LEU A 23 -1.54 8.48 -0.24
C LEU A 23 -0.27 9.18 -0.77
N ASN A 24 0.91 8.64 -0.48
CA ASN A 24 2.16 9.19 -1.00
C ASN A 24 2.21 9.13 -2.53
N ARG A 25 1.70 8.04 -3.12
CA ARG A 25 1.64 7.91 -4.58
C ARG A 25 0.71 8.96 -5.19
N VAL A 26 -0.43 9.22 -4.56
CA VAL A 26 -1.36 10.28 -5.02
C VAL A 26 -0.66 11.63 -5.10
N GLU A 27 0.21 11.94 -4.15
CA GLU A 27 0.95 13.21 -4.10
C GLU A 27 2.20 13.23 -4.99
N SER A 28 2.62 12.08 -5.52
CA SER A 28 3.81 11.98 -6.34
C SER A 28 3.51 12.24 -7.81
N LYS A 29 4.39 13.00 -8.48
CA LYS A 29 4.26 13.26 -9.92
C LYS A 29 4.41 12.02 -10.81
N TYR A 30 4.87 10.90 -10.24
CA TYR A 30 5.09 9.65 -10.98
C TYR A 30 3.88 8.73 -11.00
N TYR A 31 2.78 9.09 -10.35
CA TYR A 31 1.60 8.25 -10.18
C TYR A 31 0.33 9.04 -10.48
N PRO A 32 -0.82 8.34 -10.71
CA PRO A 32 -2.11 9.02 -10.81
C PRO A 32 -2.38 9.89 -9.58
N ASN A 33 -3.16 10.95 -9.75
CA ASN A 33 -3.39 11.95 -8.71
C ASN A 33 -4.67 11.72 -7.89
N ASP A 34 -5.21 10.52 -7.91
CA ASP A 34 -6.34 10.13 -7.07
C ASP A 34 -6.17 8.70 -6.56
N ILE A 35 -6.88 8.38 -5.47
CA ILE A 35 -6.72 7.09 -4.80
C ILE A 35 -7.11 5.91 -5.70
N CYS A 36 -8.24 6.00 -6.39
CA CYS A 36 -8.67 4.92 -7.27
C CYS A 36 -7.69 4.70 -8.42
N GLY A 37 -7.17 5.79 -9.00
CA GLY A 37 -6.16 5.71 -10.05
C GLY A 37 -4.89 5.00 -9.57
N VAL A 38 -4.44 5.29 -8.36
CA VAL A 38 -3.27 4.62 -7.79
C VAL A 38 -3.54 3.14 -7.54
N VAL A 39 -4.65 2.80 -6.91
CA VAL A 39 -4.98 1.42 -6.53
C VAL A 39 -5.14 0.52 -7.76
N TYR A 40 -5.80 1.01 -8.80
CA TYR A 40 -6.08 0.24 -10.01
C TYR A 40 -5.08 0.50 -11.15
N GLN A 41 -3.94 1.13 -10.84
CA GLN A 41 -2.92 1.40 -11.83
C GLN A 41 -2.39 0.12 -12.47
N LYS A 42 -2.26 0.14 -13.81
CA LYS A 42 -1.70 -0.97 -14.58
C LYS A 42 -0.50 -0.50 -15.40
N GLY A 43 0.58 -1.25 -15.33
CA GLY A 43 1.71 -1.09 -16.25
C GLY A 43 1.54 -2.03 -17.45
N LYS A 44 2.55 -2.08 -18.30
CA LYS A 44 2.52 -2.95 -19.49
C LYS A 44 2.48 -4.45 -19.15
N LYS A 45 3.03 -4.85 -18.02
CA LYS A 45 3.21 -6.25 -17.63
C LYS A 45 2.55 -6.64 -16.33
N SER A 46 2.11 -5.66 -15.51
CA SER A 46 1.58 -5.97 -14.19
C SER A 46 0.68 -4.87 -13.66
N CYS A 47 -0.09 -5.20 -12.63
CA CYS A 47 -0.87 -4.24 -11.86
C CYS A 47 -0.05 -3.75 -10.68
N ALA A 48 -0.27 -2.49 -10.24
CA ALA A 48 0.41 -1.93 -9.08
C ALA A 48 0.14 -2.77 -7.83
N PHE A 49 -1.09 -3.28 -7.70
CA PHE A 49 -1.49 -4.22 -6.65
C PHE A 49 -2.05 -5.48 -7.29
N SER A 50 -1.45 -6.60 -7.01
CA SER A 50 -1.75 -7.87 -7.68
C SER A 50 -3.22 -8.31 -7.56
N TRP A 51 -3.89 -7.99 -6.43
CA TRP A 51 -5.28 -8.41 -6.23
C TRP A 51 -6.25 -7.82 -7.26
N THR A 52 -5.89 -6.70 -7.92
CA THR A 52 -6.75 -6.07 -8.94
C THR A 52 -6.72 -6.84 -10.26
N CYS A 53 -5.78 -7.75 -10.45
CA CYS A 53 -5.56 -8.48 -11.72
C CYS A 53 -5.46 -10.01 -11.55
N ASP A 54 -5.74 -10.56 -10.38
CA ASP A 54 -5.49 -11.97 -10.10
C ASP A 54 -6.64 -12.90 -10.49
N ASN A 55 -7.73 -12.39 -11.08
CA ASN A 55 -8.93 -13.14 -11.46
C ASN A 55 -9.64 -13.83 -10.30
N ILE A 56 -9.30 -13.47 -9.06
CA ILE A 56 -9.97 -13.93 -7.86
C ILE A 56 -11.02 -12.89 -7.46
N SER A 57 -12.13 -13.34 -6.88
CA SER A 57 -13.16 -12.40 -6.39
C SER A 57 -12.57 -11.39 -5.41
N ASP A 58 -12.85 -10.11 -5.62
CA ASP A 58 -12.42 -9.04 -4.72
C ASP A 58 -13.32 -8.93 -3.48
N THR A 59 -14.39 -9.71 -3.40
CA THR A 59 -15.30 -9.69 -2.26
C THR A 59 -14.57 -10.20 -1.01
N PRO A 60 -14.53 -9.41 0.07
CA PRO A 60 -13.87 -9.85 1.30
C PRO A 60 -14.61 -11.02 1.95
N HIS A 61 -13.87 -12.06 2.32
CA HIS A 61 -14.41 -13.24 2.99
C HIS A 61 -14.32 -13.16 4.51
N GLU A 62 -13.52 -12.23 5.04
CA GLU A 62 -13.28 -12.04 6.46
C GLU A 62 -13.86 -10.71 6.90
N LYS A 63 -15.14 -10.72 7.30
CA LYS A 63 -15.88 -9.51 7.61
C LYS A 63 -15.24 -8.65 8.69
N LYS A 64 -14.75 -9.28 9.75
CA LYS A 64 -14.12 -8.56 10.88
C LYS A 64 -12.88 -7.80 10.44
N GLU A 65 -12.03 -8.43 9.66
CA GLU A 65 -10.81 -7.83 9.14
C GLU A 65 -11.13 -6.75 8.12
N PHE A 66 -12.16 -6.95 7.32
CA PHE A 66 -12.61 -5.95 6.36
C PHE A 66 -13.16 -4.71 7.07
N ASP A 67 -14.00 -4.89 8.08
CA ASP A 67 -14.54 -3.76 8.87
C ASP A 67 -13.42 -2.99 9.57
N SER A 68 -12.42 -3.69 10.09
CA SER A 68 -11.23 -3.07 10.68
C SER A 68 -10.46 -2.25 9.64
N ALA A 69 -10.28 -2.79 8.44
CA ALA A 69 -9.59 -2.09 7.35
C ALA A 69 -10.34 -0.81 6.93
N ILE A 70 -11.68 -0.85 6.87
CA ILE A 70 -12.48 0.33 6.56
C ILE A 70 -12.31 1.41 7.63
N ARG A 71 -12.36 1.04 8.91
CA ARG A 71 -12.18 2.00 10.00
C ARG A 71 -10.79 2.64 9.95
N LEU A 72 -9.77 1.84 9.67
CA LEU A 72 -8.40 2.33 9.56
C LEU A 72 -8.25 3.28 8.36
N ALA A 73 -8.82 2.92 7.21
CA ALA A 73 -8.79 3.76 6.02
C ALA A 73 -9.41 5.13 6.29
N ARG A 74 -10.57 5.16 6.96
CA ARG A 74 -11.22 6.43 7.33
C ARG A 74 -10.33 7.28 8.23
N MET A 75 -9.71 6.67 9.25
CA MET A 75 -8.83 7.36 10.17
C MET A 75 -7.64 7.96 9.43
N VAL A 76 -6.99 7.18 8.56
CA VAL A 76 -5.82 7.64 7.79
C VAL A 76 -6.20 8.79 6.86
N MET A 77 -7.33 8.67 6.15
CA MET A 77 -7.77 9.72 5.21
C MET A 77 -8.13 11.01 5.91
N LEU A 78 -8.80 10.94 7.08
CA LEU A 78 -9.16 12.12 7.85
C LEU A 78 -7.93 12.82 8.45
N ASN A 79 -6.84 12.10 8.67
CA ASN A 79 -5.63 12.62 9.30
C ASN A 79 -4.41 12.53 8.38
N ALA A 80 -4.61 12.59 7.07
CA ALA A 80 -3.58 12.29 6.07
C ALA A 80 -2.27 13.08 6.24
N GLY A 81 -2.33 14.31 6.77
CA GLY A 81 -1.12 15.09 7.04
C GLY A 81 -0.38 14.69 8.29
N ASN A 82 -1.00 13.95 9.20
CA ASN A 82 -0.50 13.70 10.55
C ASN A 82 -0.18 12.21 10.84
N VAL A 83 -0.74 11.29 10.06
CA VAL A 83 -0.51 9.86 10.28
C VAL A 83 0.66 9.41 9.43
N ARG A 84 1.78 9.08 10.09
CA ARG A 84 3.01 8.65 9.42
C ARG A 84 3.59 7.42 10.10
N ALA A 85 3.69 6.33 9.36
CA ALA A 85 4.41 5.13 9.80
C ALA A 85 5.77 5.03 9.10
N VAL A 86 5.88 5.49 7.86
CA VAL A 86 7.07 5.33 7.04
C VAL A 86 7.61 6.64 6.42
N GLY A 87 6.80 7.68 6.29
CA GLY A 87 7.22 8.99 5.79
C GLY A 87 6.74 9.33 4.38
N LYS A 88 6.82 10.63 4.04
CA LYS A 88 6.19 11.21 2.85
C LYS A 88 6.63 10.64 1.50
N ASN A 89 7.89 10.25 1.38
CA ASN A 89 8.46 9.88 0.07
C ASN A 89 8.46 8.38 -0.17
N VAL A 90 7.87 7.61 0.72
CA VAL A 90 7.82 6.15 0.61
C VAL A 90 6.72 5.75 -0.34
N THR A 91 7.08 5.18 -1.48
CA THR A 91 6.14 4.80 -2.55
C THR A 91 6.23 3.34 -2.96
N HIS A 92 7.19 2.59 -2.41
CA HIS A 92 7.42 1.19 -2.75
C HIS A 92 7.48 0.33 -1.50
N TYR A 93 6.96 -0.88 -1.61
CA TYR A 93 7.13 -1.89 -0.58
C TYR A 93 6.98 -3.29 -1.17
N HIS A 94 7.48 -4.30 -0.46
CA HIS A 94 7.26 -5.69 -0.79
C HIS A 94 7.27 -6.54 0.48
N HIS A 95 6.65 -7.71 0.40
CA HIS A 95 6.72 -8.69 1.47
C HIS A 95 8.16 -9.21 1.57
N LYS A 96 8.64 -9.46 2.79
CA LYS A 96 10.02 -9.90 3.04
C LYS A 96 10.40 -11.18 2.31
N SER A 97 9.43 -12.00 1.91
CA SER A 97 9.67 -13.25 1.16
C SER A 97 9.85 -13.05 -0.34
N VAL A 98 9.65 -11.84 -0.84
CA VAL A 98 9.72 -11.51 -2.27
C VAL A 98 10.97 -10.68 -2.54
N LYS A 99 11.57 -10.85 -3.73
CA LYS A 99 12.72 -10.05 -4.16
C LYS A 99 12.38 -9.39 -5.50
N PRO A 100 11.77 -8.19 -5.49
CA PRO A 100 11.33 -7.53 -6.72
C PRO A 100 12.49 -7.00 -7.54
N TYR A 101 12.25 -6.82 -8.86
CA TYR A 101 13.26 -6.38 -9.81
C TYR A 101 13.68 -4.91 -9.62
N TRP A 102 12.84 -4.09 -8.99
CA TRP A 102 13.07 -2.64 -8.85
C TRP A 102 13.95 -2.24 -7.66
N LEU A 103 14.53 -3.19 -6.93
CA LEU A 103 15.31 -2.89 -5.71
C LEU A 103 16.50 -1.97 -5.97
N THR A 104 17.09 -1.99 -7.17
CA THR A 104 18.22 -1.14 -7.51
C THR A 104 17.87 0.33 -7.68
N ASP A 105 16.57 0.62 -7.89
CA ASP A 105 16.08 1.98 -8.16
C ASP A 105 15.59 2.70 -6.91
N VAL A 106 15.62 2.03 -5.76
CA VAL A 106 15.03 2.53 -4.53
C VAL A 106 15.99 2.38 -3.35
N LYS A 107 15.70 3.13 -2.29
CA LYS A 107 16.46 3.10 -1.04
C LYS A 107 15.56 2.64 0.08
N GLU A 108 16.00 1.64 0.85
CA GLU A 108 15.23 1.14 2.00
C GLU A 108 15.11 2.24 3.06
N VAL A 109 13.88 2.42 3.57
CA VAL A 109 13.59 3.39 4.63
C VAL A 109 13.27 2.68 5.94
N LYS A 110 12.38 1.68 5.92
CA LYS A 110 11.92 1.05 7.16
C LYS A 110 11.29 -0.31 6.89
N ARG A 111 11.36 -1.18 7.88
CA ARG A 111 10.63 -2.46 7.89
C ARG A 111 9.52 -2.37 8.91
N VAL A 112 8.32 -2.75 8.50
CA VAL A 112 7.14 -2.74 9.37
C VAL A 112 6.37 -4.04 9.15
N GLY A 113 6.21 -4.84 10.20
CA GLY A 113 5.59 -6.16 10.08
C GLY A 113 6.35 -7.03 9.09
N SER A 114 5.64 -7.60 8.12
CA SER A 114 6.23 -8.46 7.10
C SER A 114 6.65 -7.72 5.83
N HIS A 115 6.57 -6.39 5.82
CA HIS A 115 6.88 -5.58 4.66
C HIS A 115 8.12 -4.72 4.85
N ILE A 116 8.83 -4.47 3.75
CA ILE A 116 9.99 -3.58 3.69
C ILE A 116 9.59 -2.41 2.78
N PHE A 117 9.82 -1.19 3.26
CA PHE A 117 9.35 0.05 2.61
C PHE A 117 10.53 0.86 2.08
N TYR A 118 10.34 1.44 0.89
CA TYR A 118 11.40 2.12 0.15
C TYR A 118 10.92 3.46 -0.41
N LYS A 119 11.89 4.35 -0.64
CA LYS A 119 11.68 5.58 -1.42
C LYS A 119 12.55 5.54 -2.67
N ARG A 120 12.20 6.34 -3.68
CA ARG A 120 13.04 6.49 -4.87
C ARG A 120 14.39 7.11 -4.49
N LYS A 121 15.42 6.67 -5.18
CA LYS A 121 16.76 7.27 -5.04
C LYS A 121 16.79 8.70 -5.53
#